data_ec139cf34b73bffada97c654186488a6
#
_entry.id   ec139cf34b73bffada97c654186488a6
#
_cell.length_a   1.000
_cell.length_b   1.000
_cell.length_c   1.000
_cell.angle_alpha   90.00
_cell.angle_beta   90.00
_cell.angle_gamma   90.00
#
_symmetry.space_group_name_H-M   'P 1'
#
loop_
_entity.id
_entity.type
_entity.pdbx_description
1 polymer ?
#
loop_
_entity_poly.entity_id
_entity_poly.type
_entity_poly.pdbx_seq_one_letter_code
_entity_poly.pdbx_strand_id
1 'polypeptide(L)'
;MPPGCRAALRELPAAKGPAYSYAARLMLIDLHAHTWPRSHDSVLNPDDLIVRAKQAGMDAVAFTEHDTVWDFKSIEELRAKHNFLVLAGVEISTDDGHILTFGIDKYVFGMHRSRELASYVEKSEGVMVAAHPYRRQMPWFSRNDEEYQAALEKASRNPAYQYVQGLEELNGRGSDKENEFSRRLSAMMDLPGTGGTDSHAISDIGKCATYFEREIHDERELIAELKAGRFYAVDLRTGKPVATRA
;
A
#
# COMPACT_ATOMS: atom_id res chain seq x y z
N MET A 1 -20.86 3.77 -5.25
CA MET A 1 -20.98 3.56 -3.78
C MET A 1 -22.10 4.44 -3.26
N PRO A 2 -22.94 3.98 -2.30
CA PRO A 2 -23.88 4.86 -1.65
C PRO A 2 -23.15 5.95 -0.83
N PRO A 3 -23.69 7.16 -0.69
CA PRO A 3 -23.05 8.31 -0.03
C PRO A 3 -22.71 8.13 1.46
N GLY A 4 -23.00 6.99 2.04
CA GLY A 4 -22.77 6.70 3.47
C GLY A 4 -21.34 6.32 3.86
N CYS A 5 -20.45 5.96 2.92
CA CYS A 5 -19.11 5.45 3.28
C CYS A 5 -18.19 6.53 3.90
N ARG A 6 -18.28 7.79 3.43
CA ARG A 6 -17.52 8.90 4.04
C ARG A 6 -18.09 9.35 5.40
N ALA A 7 -19.40 9.21 5.60
CA ALA A 7 -20.02 9.57 6.89
C ALA A 7 -19.61 8.60 8.00
N ALA A 8 -19.52 7.29 7.69
CA ALA A 8 -19.11 6.28 8.67
C ALA A 8 -17.64 6.41 9.10
N LEU A 9 -16.76 6.91 8.21
CA LEU A 9 -15.34 7.16 8.54
C LEU A 9 -15.16 8.43 9.41
N ARG A 10 -16.15 9.34 9.43
CA ARG A 10 -16.10 10.57 10.24
C ARG A 10 -16.49 10.39 11.70
N GLU A 11 -17.12 9.28 12.05
CA GLU A 11 -17.63 9.00 13.39
C GLU A 11 -16.74 8.09 14.24
N LEU A 12 -15.48 7.84 13.82
CA LEU A 12 -14.53 7.12 14.67
C LEU A 12 -14.22 7.96 15.92
N PRO A 13 -14.25 7.36 17.13
CA PRO A 13 -14.01 8.10 18.35
C PRO A 13 -12.63 8.73 18.33
N ALA A 14 -12.58 10.04 18.54
CA ALA A 14 -11.34 10.79 18.68
C ALA A 14 -10.49 10.15 19.79
N ALA A 15 -9.26 9.74 19.46
CA ALA A 15 -8.29 9.37 20.45
C ALA A 15 -8.13 10.52 21.46
N LYS A 16 -8.27 10.22 22.76
CA LYS A 16 -8.12 11.20 23.84
C LYS A 16 -6.66 11.62 23.95
N GLY A 17 -6.23 12.54 23.08
CA GLY A 17 -4.97 13.26 23.15
C GLY A 17 -5.24 14.77 23.27
N PRO A 18 -4.27 15.63 23.63
CA PRO A 18 -4.48 17.05 23.81
C PRO A 18 -5.05 17.70 22.56
N ALA A 19 -6.03 18.59 22.74
CA ALA A 19 -6.77 19.25 21.70
C ALA A 19 -5.83 20.05 20.76
N TYR A 20 -5.50 19.46 19.61
CA TYR A 20 -4.98 20.19 18.47
C TYR A 20 -6.17 20.70 17.65
N SER A 21 -6.35 22.00 17.64
CA SER A 21 -7.44 22.71 16.93
C SER A 21 -7.16 22.84 15.41
N TYR A 22 -6.84 21.74 14.76
CA TYR A 22 -7.01 21.55 13.33
C TYR A 22 -7.61 20.17 13.19
N ALA A 23 -8.83 20.07 12.71
CA ALA A 23 -9.37 18.79 12.27
C ALA A 23 -8.47 18.33 11.11
N ALA A 24 -7.47 17.51 11.42
CA ALA A 24 -6.61 16.94 10.40
C ALA A 24 -7.52 16.23 9.40
N ARG A 25 -7.46 16.63 8.15
CA ARG A 25 -8.21 15.97 7.08
C ARG A 25 -7.57 14.62 6.88
N LEU A 26 -8.30 13.62 7.26
CA LEU A 26 -7.90 12.22 7.13
C LEU A 26 -7.86 11.85 5.64
N MET A 27 -6.80 11.18 5.20
CA MET A 27 -6.61 10.84 3.79
C MET A 27 -6.68 9.33 3.54
N LEU A 28 -7.37 8.97 2.46
CA LEU A 28 -7.49 7.61 1.98
C LEU A 28 -6.70 7.48 0.67
N ILE A 29 -5.61 6.71 0.70
CA ILE A 29 -4.67 6.57 -0.42
C ILE A 29 -4.57 5.11 -0.85
N ASP A 30 -4.73 4.84 -2.14
CA ASP A 30 -4.34 3.57 -2.72
C ASP A 30 -2.82 3.56 -2.94
N LEU A 31 -2.10 2.71 -2.22
CA LEU A 31 -0.64 2.66 -2.29
C LEU A 31 -0.11 1.67 -3.32
N HIS A 32 -0.98 0.92 -4.01
CA HIS A 32 -0.56 -0.15 -4.90
C HIS A 32 -1.47 -0.24 -6.13
N ALA A 33 -0.98 0.29 -7.25
CA ALA A 33 -1.73 0.29 -8.50
C ALA A 33 -0.80 0.26 -9.72
N HIS A 34 -1.23 -0.43 -10.77
CA HIS A 34 -0.47 -0.65 -12.00
C HIS A 34 -1.20 -0.11 -13.23
N THR A 35 -0.44 0.49 -14.15
CA THR A 35 -1.01 1.05 -15.38
C THR A 35 -0.26 0.57 -16.62
N TRP A 36 -1.00 0.44 -17.73
CA TRP A 36 -0.44 0.17 -19.05
C TRP A 36 0.03 1.48 -19.71
N PRO A 37 1.13 1.51 -20.45
CA PRO A 37 1.97 0.37 -20.85
C PRO A 37 3.17 0.11 -19.92
N ARG A 38 3.30 0.77 -18.79
CA ARG A 38 4.46 0.63 -17.92
C ARG A 38 4.48 -0.71 -17.18
N SER A 39 3.32 -1.16 -16.69
CA SER A 39 3.11 -2.55 -16.25
C SER A 39 2.42 -3.33 -17.37
N HIS A 40 3.14 -4.29 -17.97
CA HIS A 40 2.64 -5.04 -19.13
C HIS A 40 1.48 -5.99 -18.82
N ASP A 41 1.27 -6.33 -17.58
CA ASP A 41 0.19 -7.18 -17.07
C ASP A 41 -1.06 -6.39 -16.65
N SER A 42 -1.01 -5.05 -16.69
CA SER A 42 -2.16 -4.18 -16.50
C SER A 42 -2.84 -3.82 -17.82
N VAL A 43 -4.15 -3.64 -17.78
CA VAL A 43 -4.95 -3.07 -18.88
C VAL A 43 -5.48 -1.67 -18.54
N LEU A 44 -5.10 -1.11 -17.40
CA LEU A 44 -5.57 0.18 -16.93
C LEU A 44 -4.83 1.32 -17.60
N ASN A 45 -5.59 2.22 -18.22
CA ASN A 45 -5.05 3.52 -18.60
C ASN A 45 -4.87 4.40 -17.33
N PRO A 46 -3.79 5.18 -17.20
CA PRO A 46 -3.57 6.06 -16.04
C PRO A 46 -4.73 7.03 -15.77
N ASP A 47 -5.32 7.61 -16.81
CA ASP A 47 -6.46 8.52 -16.65
C ASP A 47 -7.70 7.81 -16.09
N ASP A 48 -7.99 6.60 -16.58
CA ASP A 48 -9.12 5.80 -16.11
C ASP A 48 -8.94 5.38 -14.65
N LEU A 49 -7.72 4.99 -14.26
CA LEU A 49 -7.39 4.67 -12.87
C LEU A 49 -7.67 5.86 -11.95
N ILE A 50 -7.17 7.05 -12.30
CA ILE A 50 -7.36 8.27 -11.51
C ILE A 50 -8.85 8.62 -11.37
N VAL A 51 -9.59 8.61 -12.49
CA VAL A 51 -11.03 8.90 -12.49
C VAL A 51 -11.78 7.93 -11.59
N ARG A 52 -11.47 6.63 -11.65
CA ARG A 52 -12.10 5.61 -10.84
C ARG A 52 -11.71 5.67 -9.36
N ALA A 53 -10.44 5.94 -9.04
CA ALA A 53 -9.99 6.16 -7.67
C ALA A 53 -10.75 7.33 -7.03
N LYS A 54 -10.89 8.45 -7.75
CA LYS A 54 -11.71 9.60 -7.34
C LYS A 54 -13.15 9.23 -7.07
N GLN A 55 -13.79 8.48 -8.00
CA GLN A 55 -15.17 8.00 -7.85
C GLN A 55 -15.34 7.04 -6.66
N ALA A 56 -14.31 6.25 -6.36
CA ALA A 56 -14.27 5.37 -5.19
C ALA A 56 -14.08 6.13 -3.87
N GLY A 57 -13.86 7.45 -3.92
CA GLY A 57 -13.71 8.29 -2.73
C GLY A 57 -12.31 8.34 -2.16
N MET A 58 -11.30 7.91 -2.92
CA MET A 58 -9.90 8.07 -2.55
C MET A 58 -9.46 9.52 -2.69
N ASP A 59 -8.49 9.93 -1.89
CA ASP A 59 -7.89 11.25 -1.92
C ASP A 59 -6.61 11.27 -2.78
N ALA A 60 -5.96 10.11 -2.94
CA ALA A 60 -4.78 9.94 -3.78
C ALA A 60 -4.63 8.49 -4.27
N VAL A 61 -3.76 8.30 -5.27
CA VAL A 61 -3.30 6.99 -5.73
C VAL A 61 -1.80 7.03 -5.98
N ALA A 62 -1.10 5.98 -5.59
CA ALA A 62 0.29 5.76 -5.95
C ALA A 62 0.38 4.84 -7.18
N PHE A 63 1.13 5.27 -8.18
CA PHE A 63 1.50 4.42 -9.30
C PHE A 63 2.76 3.65 -8.94
N THR A 64 2.63 2.34 -8.86
CA THR A 64 3.68 1.43 -8.39
C THR A 64 3.97 0.35 -9.42
N GLU A 65 4.35 0.77 -10.61
CA GLU A 65 4.62 -0.11 -11.74
C GLU A 65 5.72 -1.13 -11.42
N HIS A 66 5.69 -2.27 -12.08
CA HIS A 66 6.74 -3.29 -11.92
C HIS A 66 8.08 -2.78 -12.43
N ASP A 67 9.07 -2.70 -11.55
CA ASP A 67 10.48 -2.35 -11.83
C ASP A 67 10.68 -1.06 -12.67
N THR A 68 9.64 -0.22 -12.75
CA THR A 68 9.64 1.01 -13.55
C THR A 68 9.06 2.17 -12.75
N VAL A 69 9.81 3.28 -12.67
CA VAL A 69 9.38 4.50 -11.99
C VAL A 69 8.78 5.48 -12.99
N TRP A 70 7.69 6.14 -12.62
CA TRP A 70 7.16 7.27 -13.36
C TRP A 70 8.06 8.49 -13.18
N ASP A 71 8.35 9.19 -14.29
CA ASP A 71 9.08 10.43 -14.22
C ASP A 71 8.22 11.56 -13.61
N PHE A 72 8.87 12.45 -12.89
CA PHE A 72 8.22 13.55 -12.16
C PHE A 72 7.30 14.39 -13.05
N LYS A 73 7.74 14.71 -14.28
CA LYS A 73 6.96 15.56 -15.20
C LYS A 73 5.63 14.90 -15.57
N SER A 74 5.66 13.62 -15.91
CA SER A 74 4.44 12.87 -16.26
C SER A 74 3.47 12.79 -15.07
N ILE A 75 3.96 12.61 -13.84
CA ILE A 75 3.13 12.64 -12.63
C ILE A 75 2.49 14.02 -12.42
N GLU A 76 3.26 15.11 -12.57
CA GLU A 76 2.73 16.48 -12.42
C GLU A 76 1.68 16.81 -13.49
N GLU A 77 1.87 16.34 -14.72
CA GLU A 77 0.88 16.51 -15.79
C GLU A 77 -0.44 15.81 -15.46
N LEU A 78 -0.38 14.59 -14.90
CA LEU A 78 -1.57 13.85 -14.43
C LEU A 78 -2.23 14.53 -13.23
N ARG A 79 -1.46 15.00 -12.26
CA ARG A 79 -1.96 15.79 -11.11
C ARG A 79 -2.73 17.02 -11.58
N ALA A 80 -2.12 17.80 -12.45
CA ALA A 80 -2.74 19.02 -12.98
C ALA A 80 -4.00 18.73 -13.80
N LYS A 81 -3.95 17.73 -14.70
CA LYS A 81 -5.06 17.33 -15.55
C LYS A 81 -6.29 16.90 -14.76
N HIS A 82 -6.09 16.13 -13.71
CA HIS A 82 -7.18 15.55 -12.95
C HIS A 82 -7.54 16.33 -11.68
N ASN A 83 -6.76 17.33 -11.29
CA ASN A 83 -6.85 17.96 -9.98
C ASN A 83 -6.98 16.89 -8.88
N PHE A 84 -6.01 15.96 -8.86
CA PHE A 84 -5.99 14.81 -7.97
C PHE A 84 -4.55 14.42 -7.64
N LEU A 85 -4.28 14.07 -6.39
CA LEU A 85 -2.93 13.68 -5.98
C LEU A 85 -2.60 12.30 -6.54
N VAL A 86 -1.57 12.26 -7.40
CA VAL A 86 -0.95 11.04 -7.91
C VAL A 86 0.44 10.98 -7.33
N LEU A 87 0.83 9.88 -6.74
CA LEU A 87 2.13 9.68 -6.10
C LEU A 87 2.98 8.70 -6.92
N ALA A 88 4.26 8.98 -7.04
CA ALA A 88 5.19 8.08 -7.71
C ALA A 88 5.78 7.08 -6.72
N GLY A 89 5.61 5.81 -7.01
CA GLY A 89 6.26 4.69 -6.36
C GLY A 89 6.71 3.66 -7.39
N VAL A 90 7.16 2.52 -6.94
CA VAL A 90 7.52 1.38 -7.78
C VAL A 90 7.37 0.09 -6.99
N GLU A 91 6.85 -0.95 -7.61
CA GLU A 91 6.91 -2.30 -7.07
C GLU A 91 8.14 -3.02 -7.62
N ILE A 92 9.14 -3.23 -6.76
CA ILE A 92 10.37 -3.93 -7.12
C ILE A 92 10.20 -5.43 -6.94
N SER A 93 10.46 -6.18 -8.00
CA SER A 93 10.50 -7.64 -7.98
C SER A 93 11.81 -8.11 -7.35
N THR A 94 11.75 -8.59 -6.09
CA THR A 94 12.95 -9.10 -5.41
C THR A 94 12.96 -10.63 -5.27
N ASP A 95 14.14 -11.19 -4.95
CA ASP A 95 14.28 -12.62 -4.64
C ASP A 95 13.44 -13.03 -3.42
N ASP A 96 13.16 -12.07 -2.52
CA ASP A 96 12.43 -12.26 -1.27
C ASP A 96 10.93 -11.90 -1.37
N GLY A 97 10.45 -11.51 -2.55
CA GLY A 97 9.08 -11.07 -2.82
C GLY A 97 9.03 -9.65 -3.38
N HIS A 98 7.83 -9.14 -3.61
CA HIS A 98 7.65 -7.79 -4.14
C HIS A 98 7.70 -6.74 -3.03
N ILE A 99 8.30 -5.60 -3.33
CA ILE A 99 8.46 -4.50 -2.38
C ILE A 99 7.99 -3.20 -3.03
N LEU A 100 6.95 -2.59 -2.47
CA LEU A 100 6.58 -1.22 -2.80
C LEU A 100 7.65 -0.28 -2.25
N THR A 101 8.16 0.57 -3.12
CA THR A 101 9.26 1.47 -2.79
C THR A 101 8.90 2.89 -3.19
N PHE A 102 9.09 3.84 -2.28
CA PHE A 102 8.86 5.26 -2.50
C PHE A 102 10.14 6.05 -2.24
N GLY A 103 10.41 7.08 -3.05
CA GLY A 103 11.58 7.94 -2.89
C GLY A 103 12.78 7.55 -3.74
N ILE A 104 12.62 6.65 -4.71
CA ILE A 104 13.64 6.39 -5.74
C ILE A 104 13.16 6.89 -7.10
N ASP A 105 14.08 7.28 -7.96
CA ASP A 105 13.82 7.86 -9.28
C ASP A 105 13.96 6.89 -10.45
N LYS A 106 14.55 5.73 -10.21
CA LYS A 106 14.80 4.71 -11.23
C LYS A 106 15.10 3.34 -10.63
N TYR A 107 14.87 2.30 -11.43
CA TYR A 107 15.40 0.97 -11.15
C TYR A 107 16.90 0.91 -11.46
N VAL A 108 17.68 0.28 -10.58
CA VAL A 108 19.10 0.02 -10.78
C VAL A 108 19.37 -1.47 -10.65
N PHE A 109 20.19 -2.02 -11.56
CA PHE A 109 20.57 -3.42 -11.50
C PHE A 109 21.13 -3.79 -10.12
N GLY A 110 20.60 -4.86 -9.54
CA GLY A 110 20.90 -5.30 -8.18
C GLY A 110 19.75 -5.11 -7.20
N MET A 111 18.77 -4.26 -7.51
CA MET A 111 17.59 -4.02 -6.65
C MET A 111 16.68 -5.25 -6.48
N HIS A 112 16.84 -6.28 -7.34
CA HIS A 112 16.18 -7.58 -7.14
C HIS A 112 16.66 -8.30 -5.86
N ARG A 113 17.70 -7.82 -5.20
CA ARG A 113 18.12 -8.31 -3.89
C ARG A 113 17.68 -7.32 -2.83
N SER A 114 16.86 -7.77 -1.89
CA SER A 114 16.23 -6.91 -0.89
C SER A 114 17.22 -6.08 -0.06
N ARG A 115 18.41 -6.62 0.23
CA ARG A 115 19.48 -5.90 0.94
C ARG A 115 20.06 -4.74 0.12
N GLU A 116 20.34 -4.98 -1.16
CA GLU A 116 20.85 -3.94 -2.08
C GLU A 116 19.79 -2.86 -2.33
N LEU A 117 18.52 -3.27 -2.50
CA LEU A 117 17.39 -2.36 -2.58
C LEU A 117 17.33 -1.47 -1.34
N ALA A 118 17.39 -2.05 -0.14
CA ALA A 118 17.36 -1.33 1.13
C ALA A 118 18.46 -0.28 1.22
N SER A 119 19.70 -0.64 0.83
CA SER A 119 20.82 0.31 0.80
C SER A 119 20.61 1.48 -0.17
N TYR A 120 19.92 1.22 -1.28
CA TYR A 120 19.59 2.26 -2.26
C TYR A 120 18.51 3.21 -1.74
N VAL A 121 17.45 2.63 -1.17
CA VAL A 121 16.32 3.36 -0.59
C VAL A 121 16.76 4.22 0.60
N GLU A 122 17.62 3.71 1.47
CA GLU A 122 18.19 4.47 2.58
C GLU A 122 18.94 5.72 2.09
N LYS A 123 19.78 5.58 1.06
CA LYS A 123 20.53 6.70 0.46
C LYS A 123 19.63 7.75 -0.20
N SER A 124 18.49 7.33 -0.69
CA SER A 124 17.48 8.21 -1.29
C SER A 124 16.48 8.75 -0.26
N GLU A 125 16.70 8.48 1.04
CA GLU A 125 15.78 8.83 2.14
C GLU A 125 14.36 8.25 1.94
N GLY A 126 14.22 7.21 1.12
CA GLY A 126 12.97 6.55 0.76
C GLY A 126 12.41 5.62 1.85
N VAL A 127 11.41 4.84 1.48
CA VAL A 127 10.70 3.90 2.35
C VAL A 127 10.29 2.66 1.57
N MET A 128 10.19 1.52 2.25
CA MET A 128 9.84 0.21 1.69
C MET A 128 8.64 -0.39 2.42
N VAL A 129 7.72 -1.01 1.68
CA VAL A 129 6.58 -1.78 2.21
C VAL A 129 6.55 -3.13 1.49
N ALA A 130 6.45 -4.23 2.22
CA ALA A 130 6.33 -5.55 1.59
C ALA A 130 4.94 -5.73 0.98
N ALA A 131 4.87 -5.90 -0.34
CA ALA A 131 3.64 -6.09 -1.08
C ALA A 131 3.10 -7.51 -0.88
N HIS A 132 1.76 -7.63 -0.76
CA HIS A 132 1.02 -8.90 -0.70
C HIS A 132 1.83 -10.10 -0.13
N PRO A 133 2.27 -10.03 1.15
CA PRO A 133 3.22 -10.99 1.73
C PRO A 133 2.70 -12.44 1.80
N TYR A 134 1.42 -12.66 1.55
CA TYR A 134 0.84 -14.01 1.42
C TYR A 134 1.34 -14.75 0.17
N ARG A 135 1.69 -14.04 -0.91
CA ARG A 135 2.13 -14.67 -2.16
C ARG A 135 3.38 -15.51 -1.93
N ARG A 136 3.36 -16.76 -2.41
CA ARG A 136 4.43 -17.76 -2.27
C ARG A 136 4.75 -18.19 -0.83
N GLN A 137 4.09 -17.63 0.19
CA GLN A 137 4.35 -17.93 1.60
C GLN A 137 3.17 -18.63 2.27
N MET A 138 1.95 -18.24 1.94
CA MET A 138 0.76 -18.92 2.41
C MET A 138 0.62 -20.27 1.71
N PRO A 139 0.39 -21.38 2.45
CA PRO A 139 0.15 -22.68 1.83
C PRO A 139 -1.18 -22.67 1.07
N TRP A 140 -1.19 -23.24 -0.13
CA TRP A 140 -2.40 -23.37 -0.94
C TRP A 140 -3.51 -24.15 -0.19
N PHE A 141 -3.11 -25.16 0.59
CA PHE A 141 -3.95 -25.87 1.53
C PHE A 141 -3.21 -26.04 2.85
N SER A 142 -3.80 -25.59 3.96
CA SER A 142 -3.40 -26.01 5.29
C SER A 142 -4.35 -27.11 5.76
N ARG A 143 -3.82 -28.24 6.22
CA ARG A 143 -4.62 -29.37 6.72
C ARG A 143 -5.15 -29.10 8.13
N ASN A 144 -4.44 -28.25 8.88
CA ASN A 144 -4.75 -27.89 10.26
C ASN A 144 -4.10 -26.54 10.62
N ASP A 145 -4.41 -26.06 11.82
CA ASP A 145 -3.88 -24.80 12.34
C ASP A 145 -2.36 -24.83 12.55
N GLU A 146 -1.77 -26.00 12.82
CA GLU A 146 -0.32 -26.15 13.02
C GLU A 146 0.45 -25.88 11.74
N GLU A 147 -0.01 -26.42 10.60
CA GLU A 147 0.60 -26.13 9.29
C GLU A 147 0.49 -24.64 8.91
N TYR A 148 -0.62 -24.03 9.24
CA TYR A 148 -0.84 -22.60 9.02
C TYR A 148 0.10 -21.76 9.89
N GLN A 149 0.23 -22.10 11.17
CA GLN A 149 1.13 -21.41 12.08
C GLN A 149 2.60 -21.58 11.68
N ALA A 150 3.01 -22.79 11.27
CA ALA A 150 4.35 -23.05 10.75
C ALA A 150 4.65 -22.21 9.47
N ALA A 151 3.64 -22.00 8.61
CA ALA A 151 3.79 -21.14 7.45
C ALA A 151 4.00 -19.67 7.83
N LEU A 152 3.25 -19.15 8.82
CA LEU A 152 3.46 -17.80 9.36
C LEU A 152 4.86 -17.63 9.96
N GLU A 153 5.31 -18.61 10.77
CA GLU A 153 6.65 -18.59 11.34
C GLU A 153 7.76 -18.65 10.29
N LYS A 154 7.54 -19.42 9.22
CA LYS A 154 8.45 -19.43 8.07
C LYS A 154 8.45 -18.08 7.36
N ALA A 155 7.27 -17.50 7.10
CA ALA A 155 7.11 -16.22 6.45
C ALA A 155 7.76 -15.08 7.25
N SER A 156 7.65 -15.09 8.58
CA SER A 156 8.26 -14.06 9.44
C SER A 156 9.79 -14.00 9.37
N ARG A 157 10.43 -15.05 8.85
CA ARG A 157 11.89 -15.11 8.63
C ARG A 157 12.33 -14.60 7.27
N ASN A 158 11.41 -14.01 6.49
CA ASN A 158 11.75 -13.44 5.19
C ASN A 158 12.78 -12.32 5.36
N PRO A 159 13.95 -12.40 4.67
CA PRO A 159 15.03 -11.42 4.85
C PRO A 159 14.65 -9.98 4.51
N ALA A 160 13.67 -9.77 3.63
CA ALA A 160 13.22 -8.42 3.27
C ALA A 160 12.58 -7.67 4.43
N TYR A 161 11.92 -8.37 5.36
CA TYR A 161 11.10 -7.73 6.40
C TYR A 161 11.91 -6.95 7.44
N GLN A 162 13.20 -7.18 7.55
CA GLN A 162 14.08 -6.36 8.40
C GLN A 162 14.32 -4.95 7.84
N TYR A 163 13.95 -4.69 6.58
CA TYR A 163 14.21 -3.42 5.90
C TYR A 163 12.94 -2.61 5.63
N VAL A 164 11.76 -3.21 5.77
CA VAL A 164 10.49 -2.55 5.46
C VAL A 164 9.91 -1.80 6.66
N GLN A 165 9.15 -0.76 6.40
CA GLN A 165 8.45 0.03 7.40
C GLN A 165 6.99 -0.41 7.58
N GLY A 166 6.52 -1.35 6.77
CA GLY A 166 5.18 -1.92 6.86
C GLY A 166 4.99 -3.13 5.96
N LEU A 167 3.88 -3.83 6.15
CA LEU A 167 3.43 -4.93 5.30
C LEU A 167 2.07 -4.60 4.69
N GLU A 168 1.83 -4.98 3.44
CA GLU A 168 0.51 -4.86 2.84
C GLU A 168 -0.43 -5.93 3.42
N GLU A 169 -1.21 -5.52 4.43
CA GLU A 169 -2.18 -6.39 5.11
C GLU A 169 -3.42 -6.66 4.28
N LEU A 170 -3.80 -5.65 3.48
CA LEU A 170 -4.98 -5.71 2.62
C LEU A 170 -4.58 -5.45 1.18
N ASN A 171 -4.66 -6.49 0.37
CA ASN A 171 -4.49 -6.42 -1.08
C ASN A 171 -5.85 -6.63 -1.75
N GLY A 172 -6.25 -5.72 -2.64
CA GLY A 172 -7.56 -5.75 -3.29
C GLY A 172 -7.79 -6.96 -4.21
N ARG A 173 -6.73 -7.63 -4.65
CA ARG A 173 -6.78 -8.89 -5.41
C ARG A 173 -6.66 -10.12 -4.52
N GLY A 174 -6.27 -9.94 -3.27
CA GLY A 174 -6.20 -11.00 -2.28
C GLY A 174 -7.60 -11.43 -1.81
N SER A 175 -7.78 -12.73 -1.61
CA SER A 175 -8.93 -13.29 -0.91
C SER A 175 -8.89 -12.95 0.59
N ASP A 176 -10.02 -13.13 1.28
CA ASP A 176 -10.10 -12.88 2.72
C ASP A 176 -9.09 -13.72 3.52
N LYS A 177 -8.83 -14.97 3.08
CA LYS A 177 -7.83 -15.85 3.72
C LYS A 177 -6.39 -15.35 3.51
N GLU A 178 -6.08 -14.85 2.33
CA GLU A 178 -4.78 -14.28 1.99
C GLU A 178 -4.53 -12.99 2.75
N ASN A 179 -5.51 -12.12 2.82
CA ASN A 179 -5.44 -10.90 3.62
C ASN A 179 -5.36 -11.20 5.13
N GLU A 180 -6.06 -12.24 5.60
CA GLU A 180 -5.94 -12.69 7.00
C GLU A 180 -4.52 -13.20 7.31
N PHE A 181 -3.89 -13.96 6.38
CA PHE A 181 -2.50 -14.38 6.53
C PHE A 181 -1.56 -13.17 6.65
N SER A 182 -1.73 -12.17 5.79
CA SER A 182 -0.92 -10.94 5.80
C SER A 182 -1.09 -10.16 7.11
N ARG A 183 -2.33 -10.04 7.63
CA ARG A 183 -2.61 -9.38 8.91
C ARG A 183 -1.95 -10.09 10.09
N ARG A 184 -2.04 -11.42 10.15
CA ARG A 184 -1.39 -12.20 11.21
C ARG A 184 0.13 -12.09 11.14
N LEU A 185 0.68 -12.05 9.94
CA LEU A 185 2.11 -11.86 9.73
C LEU A 185 2.56 -10.47 10.19
N SER A 186 1.83 -9.42 9.84
CA SER A 186 2.06 -8.03 10.27
C SER A 186 2.05 -7.94 11.80
N ALA A 187 1.02 -8.50 12.45
CA ALA A 187 0.93 -8.54 13.91
C ALA A 187 2.09 -9.33 14.55
N MET A 188 2.49 -10.47 13.98
CA MET A 188 3.63 -11.27 14.46
C MET A 188 4.96 -10.50 14.36
N MET A 189 5.11 -9.67 13.33
CA MET A 189 6.33 -8.89 13.08
C MET A 189 6.34 -7.53 13.77
N ASP A 190 5.24 -7.13 14.42
CA ASP A 190 5.01 -5.77 14.96
C ASP A 190 5.26 -4.67 13.93
N LEU A 191 4.85 -4.94 12.68
CA LEU A 191 4.94 -3.99 11.58
C LEU A 191 3.55 -3.42 11.26
N PRO A 192 3.41 -2.10 11.01
CA PRO A 192 2.11 -1.53 10.64
C PRO A 192 1.65 -2.01 9.26
N GLY A 193 0.33 -2.12 9.11
CA GLY A 193 -0.29 -2.62 7.89
C GLY A 193 -0.73 -1.55 6.93
N THR A 194 -0.41 -1.70 5.63
CA THR A 194 -0.96 -0.90 4.54
C THR A 194 -2.06 -1.64 3.79
N GLY A 195 -2.86 -0.90 3.03
CA GLY A 195 -3.80 -1.43 2.05
C GLY A 195 -3.56 -0.83 0.68
N GLY A 196 -3.66 -1.65 -0.35
CA GLY A 196 -3.60 -1.24 -1.73
C GLY A 196 -4.49 -2.11 -2.61
N THR A 197 -4.90 -1.60 -3.77
CA THR A 197 -5.78 -2.37 -4.65
C THR A 197 -5.03 -3.41 -5.46
N ASP A 198 -3.74 -3.21 -5.73
CA ASP A 198 -2.96 -4.01 -6.68
C ASP A 198 -3.69 -4.06 -8.03
N SER A 199 -4.29 -2.91 -8.42
CA SER A 199 -5.23 -2.86 -9.53
C SER A 199 -4.52 -3.02 -10.87
N HIS A 200 -5.05 -3.95 -11.69
CA HIS A 200 -4.64 -4.22 -13.06
C HIS A 200 -5.82 -4.07 -14.03
N ALA A 201 -7.04 -4.00 -13.49
CA ALA A 201 -8.27 -3.79 -14.24
C ALA A 201 -9.23 -2.86 -13.46
N ILE A 202 -10.18 -2.25 -14.15
CA ILE A 202 -11.16 -1.32 -13.55
C ILE A 202 -11.91 -1.95 -12.36
N SER A 203 -12.17 -3.24 -12.40
CA SER A 203 -12.86 -3.99 -11.33
C SER A 203 -12.05 -4.11 -10.03
N ASP A 204 -10.76 -3.83 -10.06
CA ASP A 204 -9.89 -3.94 -8.89
C ASP A 204 -9.89 -2.67 -8.05
N ILE A 205 -10.17 -1.53 -8.67
CA ILE A 205 -10.10 -0.21 -8.05
C ILE A 205 -11.15 -0.06 -6.95
N GLY A 206 -10.74 0.53 -5.82
CA GLY A 206 -11.66 0.87 -4.73
C GLY A 206 -11.92 -0.27 -3.75
N LYS A 207 -11.17 -1.36 -3.78
CA LYS A 207 -11.36 -2.49 -2.85
C LYS A 207 -10.66 -2.29 -1.51
N CYS A 208 -9.44 -1.80 -1.53
CA CYS A 208 -8.61 -1.55 -0.35
C CYS A 208 -7.86 -0.23 -0.50
N ALA A 209 -7.45 0.36 0.61
CA ALA A 209 -6.60 1.54 0.64
C ALA A 209 -5.89 1.66 2.00
N THR A 210 -4.96 2.58 2.09
CA THR A 210 -4.31 2.98 3.33
C THR A 210 -4.91 4.31 3.80
N TYR A 211 -5.24 4.33 5.08
CA TYR A 211 -5.73 5.53 5.76
C TYR A 211 -4.57 6.20 6.49
N PHE A 212 -4.40 7.50 6.30
CA PHE A 212 -3.40 8.32 6.96
C PHE A 212 -4.04 9.31 7.92
N GLU A 213 -3.41 9.48 9.09
CA GLU A 213 -3.88 10.39 10.14
C GLU A 213 -3.60 11.86 9.80
N ARG A 214 -2.77 12.12 8.79
CA ARG A 214 -2.39 13.46 8.34
C ARG A 214 -2.63 13.66 6.86
N GLU A 215 -2.76 14.91 6.46
CA GLU A 215 -2.82 15.31 5.07
C GLU A 215 -1.46 15.11 4.42
N ILE A 216 -1.45 14.56 3.19
CA ILE A 216 -0.28 14.27 2.38
C ILE A 216 -0.43 15.00 1.06
N HIS A 217 0.59 15.75 0.66
CA HIS A 217 0.58 16.58 -0.55
C HIS A 217 1.62 16.15 -1.59
N ASP A 218 2.63 15.38 -1.17
CA ASP A 218 3.72 14.92 -2.04
C ASP A 218 4.31 13.58 -1.54
N GLU A 219 5.25 13.03 -2.30
CA GLU A 219 5.95 11.78 -1.97
C GLU A 219 6.78 11.89 -0.69
N ARG A 220 7.31 13.07 -0.39
CA ARG A 220 8.14 13.29 0.79
C ARG A 220 7.31 13.21 2.07
N GLU A 221 6.11 13.78 2.05
CA GLU A 221 5.17 13.69 3.15
C GLU A 221 4.64 12.25 3.30
N LEU A 222 4.35 11.54 2.19
CA LEU A 222 4.01 10.12 2.22
C LEU A 222 5.12 9.30 2.91
N ILE A 223 6.36 9.48 2.50
CA ILE A 223 7.52 8.78 3.09
C ILE A 223 7.63 9.08 4.59
N ALA A 224 7.43 10.32 5.00
CA ALA A 224 7.47 10.71 6.41
C ALA A 224 6.37 10.02 7.24
N GLU A 225 5.15 9.93 6.72
CA GLU A 225 4.04 9.26 7.41
C GLU A 225 4.23 7.74 7.46
N LEU A 226 4.72 7.12 6.38
CA LEU A 226 5.08 5.69 6.35
C LEU A 226 6.19 5.37 7.36
N LYS A 227 7.26 6.16 7.42
CA LYS A 227 8.32 6.00 8.43
C LYS A 227 7.82 6.20 9.86
N ALA A 228 6.85 7.05 10.07
CA ALA A 228 6.28 7.33 11.38
C ALA A 228 5.23 6.31 11.84
N GLY A 229 4.78 5.40 10.97
CA GLY A 229 3.77 4.39 11.29
C GLY A 229 2.39 4.97 11.61
N ARG A 230 2.05 6.16 11.09
CA ARG A 230 0.75 6.84 11.34
C ARG A 230 -0.27 6.53 10.26
N PHE A 231 -0.50 5.27 10.04
CA PHE A 231 -1.42 4.78 9.03
C PHE A 231 -1.99 3.40 9.42
N TYR A 232 -3.03 2.97 8.71
CA TYR A 232 -3.57 1.62 8.80
C TYR A 232 -4.31 1.22 7.53
N ALA A 233 -4.43 -0.09 7.30
CA ALA A 233 -5.15 -0.65 6.16
C ALA A 233 -6.67 -0.49 6.32
N VAL A 234 -7.37 -0.24 5.20
CA VAL A 234 -8.84 -0.13 5.16
C VAL A 234 -9.39 -1.03 4.06
N ASP A 235 -10.32 -1.91 4.44
CA ASP A 235 -11.14 -2.67 3.51
C ASP A 235 -12.38 -1.86 3.12
N LEU A 236 -12.41 -1.39 1.87
CA LEU A 236 -13.50 -0.59 1.34
C LEU A 236 -14.67 -1.43 0.83
N ARG A 237 -14.49 -2.75 0.65
CA ARG A 237 -15.56 -3.68 0.26
C ARG A 237 -16.59 -3.83 1.36
N THR A 238 -16.16 -3.78 2.61
CA THR A 238 -17.02 -3.94 3.80
C THR A 238 -17.55 -2.62 4.34
N GLY A 239 -17.00 -1.49 3.91
CA GLY A 239 -17.32 -0.17 4.47
C GLY A 239 -16.90 0.01 5.94
N LYS A 240 -16.09 -0.89 6.48
CA LYS A 240 -15.57 -0.83 7.85
C LYS A 240 -14.05 -0.72 7.83
N PRO A 241 -13.47 0.27 8.53
CA PRO A 241 -12.03 0.29 8.76
C PRO A 241 -11.63 -0.95 9.56
N VAL A 242 -10.67 -1.70 9.07
CA VAL A 242 -10.05 -2.77 9.85
C VAL A 242 -8.95 -2.11 10.67
N ALA A 243 -9.27 -1.75 11.92
CA ALA A 243 -8.25 -1.27 12.85
C ALA A 243 -7.34 -2.44 13.25
N THR A 244 -6.08 -2.36 12.90
CA THR A 244 -5.07 -3.41 13.15
C THR A 244 -4.25 -3.17 14.39
N ARG A 245 -4.66 -2.25 15.27
CA ARG A 245 -4.06 -2.11 16.61
C ARG A 245 -5.09 -2.47 17.68
N ALA A 246 -4.91 -3.66 18.26
CA ALA A 246 -5.42 -3.98 19.59
C ALA A 246 -4.49 -3.38 20.66
#